data_1091475aaca703ae47331763bca6abc8
#
_entry.id   1091475aaca703ae47331763bca6abc8
#
_cell.length_a   1.000
_cell.length_b   1.000
_cell.length_c   1.000
_cell.angle_alpha   90.00
_cell.angle_beta   90.00
_cell.angle_gamma   90.00
#
_symmetry.space_group_name_H-M   'P 1'
#
loop_
_entity.id
_entity.type
_entity.pdbx_description
1 polymer ?
#
loop_
_entity_poly.entity_id
_entity_poly.type
_entity_poly.pdbx_seq_one_letter_code
_entity_poly.pdbx_strand_id
1 'polypeptide(L)'
;ADRYDELSGSKSTQSETIRRAADQIGSMLANRSTIPQRITNFRDTISSLSSWVYGSLEQPLELDYILVHEKDAELPAPKASFWASLKHFVGSFIASFTEDYNSIGDEVESKESISVWMNSGRDQVQILKDMITDEFTVKTGIPVNLSLVQTGFVEATLAGAGPDVFIGIPRGQPVNLACRGALADLSGFDTYKDVMARFSDTAAVPYTFNNGVYAVPNTQTFF
;
A
#
# COMPACT_ATOMS: atom_id res chain seq x y z
N ALA A 1 17.94 8.90 25.91
CA ALA A 1 18.45 7.64 25.36
C ALA A 1 18.20 6.50 26.36
N ASP A 2 18.73 6.56 27.58
CA ASP A 2 18.64 5.46 28.57
C ASP A 2 17.19 5.12 28.90
N ARG A 3 16.33 6.11 29.11
CA ARG A 3 14.91 5.89 29.37
C ARG A 3 14.15 5.31 28.16
N TYR A 4 14.60 5.66 26.97
CA TYR A 4 14.04 5.09 25.74
C TYR A 4 14.42 3.59 25.61
N ASP A 5 15.69 3.25 25.86
CA ASP A 5 16.15 1.87 25.88
C ASP A 5 15.48 1.03 26.96
N GLU A 6 15.21 1.61 28.13
CA GLU A 6 14.47 0.95 29.21
C GLU A 6 13.03 0.62 28.79
N LEU A 7 12.34 1.55 28.14
CA LEU A 7 10.96 1.36 27.65
C LEU A 7 10.88 0.42 26.44
N SER A 8 11.85 0.48 25.53
CA SER A 8 11.88 -0.39 24.35
C SER A 8 12.43 -1.79 24.61
N GLY A 9 13.04 -2.01 25.78
CA GLY A 9 13.64 -3.28 26.15
C GLY A 9 14.87 -3.70 25.35
N SER A 10 15.38 -2.81 24.48
CA SER A 10 16.58 -3.04 23.65
C SER A 10 17.28 -1.74 23.30
N LYS A 11 18.61 -1.80 23.11
CA LYS A 11 19.36 -0.68 22.55
C LYS A 11 18.99 -0.51 21.09
N SER A 12 18.53 0.68 20.71
CA SER A 12 18.16 1.00 19.34
C SER A 12 19.22 1.89 18.69
N THR A 13 19.27 1.90 17.35
CA THR A 13 20.11 2.82 16.57
C THR A 13 19.76 4.29 16.86
N GLN A 14 18.52 4.56 17.24
CA GLN A 14 18.01 5.88 17.59
C GLN A 14 18.58 6.35 18.92
N SER A 15 18.59 5.48 19.94
CA SER A 15 19.19 5.82 21.23
C SER A 15 20.70 6.05 21.13
N GLU A 16 21.39 5.31 20.24
CA GLU A 16 22.78 5.57 19.93
C GLU A 16 23.01 6.90 19.23
N THR A 17 22.12 7.32 18.33
CA THR A 17 22.19 8.62 17.67
C THR A 17 22.05 9.76 18.67
N ILE A 18 21.13 9.64 19.65
CA ILE A 18 20.97 10.60 20.75
C ILE A 18 22.26 10.67 21.61
N ARG A 19 22.84 9.52 21.98
CA ARG A 19 24.10 9.47 22.72
C ARG A 19 25.23 10.11 21.93
N ARG A 20 25.37 9.80 20.65
CA ARG A 20 26.37 10.39 19.75
C ARG A 20 26.25 11.91 19.69
N ALA A 21 25.02 12.46 19.59
CA ALA A 21 24.81 13.90 19.62
C ALA A 21 25.24 14.51 20.95
N ALA A 22 24.93 13.87 22.09
CA ALA A 22 25.36 14.31 23.41
C ALA A 22 26.86 14.27 23.58
N ASP A 23 27.54 13.22 23.13
CA ASP A 23 29.02 13.07 23.17
C ASP A 23 29.72 14.11 22.28
N GLN A 24 29.15 14.40 21.10
CA GLN A 24 29.66 15.47 20.24
C GLN A 24 29.57 16.83 20.92
N ILE A 25 28.46 17.17 21.56
CA ILE A 25 28.31 18.41 22.34
C ILE A 25 29.29 18.42 23.48
N GLY A 26 29.37 17.34 24.27
CA GLY A 26 30.30 17.23 25.39
C GLY A 26 31.76 17.45 24.97
N SER A 27 32.18 16.83 23.88
CA SER A 27 33.54 16.98 23.34
C SER A 27 33.83 18.38 22.79
N MET A 28 32.86 19.04 22.19
CA MET A 28 32.98 20.42 21.72
C MET A 28 33.04 21.43 22.90
N LEU A 29 32.30 21.16 23.98
CA LEU A 29 32.37 21.97 25.21
C LEU A 29 33.72 21.84 25.89
N ALA A 30 34.28 20.63 25.93
CA ALA A 30 35.60 20.39 26.53
C ALA A 30 36.73 21.06 25.73
N ASN A 31 36.60 21.13 24.39
CA ASN A 31 37.60 21.80 23.56
C ASN A 31 36.94 22.68 22.49
N ARG A 32 36.65 23.90 22.85
CA ARG A 32 35.92 24.88 22.03
C ARG A 32 36.62 25.25 20.72
N SER A 33 37.94 25.13 20.63
CA SER A 33 38.71 25.43 19.41
C SER A 33 38.41 24.45 18.28
N THR A 34 37.87 23.27 18.60
CA THR A 34 37.54 22.24 17.62
C THR A 34 36.13 22.36 17.03
N ILE A 35 35.31 23.30 17.53
CA ILE A 35 33.92 23.48 17.06
C ILE A 35 33.83 23.69 15.55
N PRO A 36 34.62 24.60 14.91
CA PRO A 36 34.51 24.83 13.48
C PRO A 36 34.73 23.57 12.62
N GLN A 37 35.56 22.66 13.09
CA GLN A 37 35.90 21.42 12.38
C GLN A 37 34.85 20.32 12.59
N ARG A 38 34.08 20.37 13.68
CA ARG A 38 33.13 19.34 14.09
C ARG A 38 31.67 19.70 13.84
N ILE A 39 31.40 20.96 13.55
CA ILE A 39 30.02 21.47 13.42
C ILE A 39 29.27 20.79 12.29
N THR A 40 29.94 20.44 11.20
CA THR A 40 29.33 19.72 10.06
C THR A 40 28.83 18.35 10.49
N ASN A 41 29.67 17.53 11.11
CA ASN A 41 29.30 16.22 11.60
C ASN A 41 28.18 16.28 12.65
N PHE A 42 28.18 17.33 13.48
CA PHE A 42 27.10 17.54 14.44
C PHE A 42 25.77 17.87 13.72
N ARG A 43 25.81 18.73 12.70
CA ARG A 43 24.61 19.05 11.89
C ARG A 43 24.05 17.80 11.21
N ASP A 44 24.90 16.91 10.67
CA ASP A 44 24.47 15.67 10.06
C ASP A 44 23.79 14.74 11.08
N THR A 45 24.35 14.68 12.31
CA THR A 45 23.74 13.91 13.40
C THR A 45 22.38 14.48 13.79
N ILE A 46 22.25 15.81 13.88
CA ILE A 46 20.95 16.46 14.17
C ILE A 46 19.96 16.25 13.03
N SER A 47 20.39 16.32 11.77
CA SER A 47 19.52 16.01 10.62
C SER A 47 18.96 14.59 10.67
N SER A 48 19.82 13.62 10.96
CA SER A 48 19.41 12.22 11.13
C SER A 48 18.41 12.04 12.29
N LEU A 49 18.66 12.74 13.40
CA LEU A 49 17.75 12.73 14.55
C LEU A 49 16.39 13.37 14.21
N SER A 50 16.41 14.49 13.48
CA SER A 50 15.18 15.18 13.04
C SER A 50 14.36 14.31 12.10
N SER A 51 14.99 13.63 11.14
CA SER A 51 14.31 12.70 10.23
C SER A 51 13.66 11.54 11.00
N TRP A 52 14.35 11.01 12.00
CA TRP A 52 13.75 9.98 12.86
C TRP A 52 12.57 10.50 13.69
N VAL A 53 12.66 11.68 14.28
CA VAL A 53 11.53 12.28 15.02
C VAL A 53 10.33 12.46 14.10
N TYR A 54 10.55 12.93 12.87
CA TYR A 54 9.49 13.06 11.88
C TYR A 54 8.83 11.74 11.56
N GLY A 55 9.60 10.69 11.26
CA GLY A 55 9.08 9.35 11.01
C GLY A 55 8.38 8.73 12.22
N SER A 56 8.80 9.10 13.44
CA SER A 56 8.16 8.63 14.67
C SER A 56 6.80 9.27 14.95
N LEU A 57 6.52 10.45 14.39
CA LEU A 57 5.21 11.12 14.50
C LEU A 57 4.14 10.44 13.65
N GLU A 58 4.55 9.71 12.61
CA GLU A 58 3.65 9.02 11.68
C GLU A 58 3.56 7.51 11.98
N GLN A 59 4.18 7.02 13.06
CA GLN A 59 4.11 5.60 13.40
C GLN A 59 2.70 5.21 13.82
N PRO A 60 2.09 4.22 13.16
CA PRO A 60 0.84 3.65 13.62
C PRO A 60 1.02 3.06 15.01
N LEU A 61 0.02 3.23 15.87
CA LEU A 61 -0.03 2.56 17.16
C LEU A 61 -0.22 1.06 16.92
N GLU A 62 0.85 0.30 16.99
CA GLU A 62 0.78 -1.16 16.96
C GLU A 62 0.35 -1.66 18.33
N LEU A 63 -0.88 -2.10 18.42
CA LEU A 63 -1.48 -2.64 19.63
C LEU A 63 -2.06 -4.01 19.32
N ASP A 64 -1.39 -5.07 19.78
CA ASP A 64 -1.85 -6.43 19.52
C ASP A 64 -3.15 -6.73 20.29
N TYR A 65 -3.26 -6.29 21.53
CA TYR A 65 -4.48 -6.40 22.32
C TYR A 65 -4.45 -5.52 23.58
N ILE A 66 -5.61 -5.21 24.11
CA ILE A 66 -5.80 -4.60 25.44
C ILE A 66 -6.45 -5.64 26.34
N LEU A 67 -5.78 -5.99 27.43
CA LEU A 67 -6.29 -6.94 28.42
C LEU A 67 -6.73 -6.22 29.68
N VAL A 68 -8.00 -6.39 30.04
CA VAL A 68 -8.55 -6.01 31.35
C VAL A 68 -8.73 -7.28 32.17
N HIS A 69 -8.04 -7.39 33.29
CA HIS A 69 -8.04 -8.60 34.09
C HIS A 69 -8.20 -8.32 35.59
N GLU A 70 -8.63 -9.31 36.33
CA GLU A 70 -8.62 -9.29 37.80
C GLU A 70 -7.20 -9.37 38.36
N LYS A 71 -7.01 -8.89 39.61
CA LYS A 71 -5.69 -8.72 40.21
C LYS A 71 -4.85 -10.01 40.23
N ASP A 72 -5.49 -11.17 40.33
CA ASP A 72 -4.84 -12.47 40.49
C ASP A 72 -4.93 -13.37 39.24
N ALA A 73 -5.32 -12.78 38.07
CA ALA A 73 -5.38 -13.53 36.83
C ALA A 73 -3.99 -13.80 36.25
N GLU A 74 -3.76 -14.99 35.73
CA GLU A 74 -2.54 -15.31 34.99
C GLU A 74 -2.50 -14.52 33.67
N LEU A 75 -1.45 -13.73 33.50
CA LEU A 75 -1.24 -12.94 32.26
C LEU A 75 -0.59 -13.82 31.19
N PRO A 76 -1.00 -13.66 29.92
CA PRO A 76 -0.28 -14.27 28.82
C PRO A 76 1.17 -13.75 28.78
N ALA A 77 2.11 -14.63 28.45
CA ALA A 77 3.51 -14.28 28.41
C ALA A 77 3.75 -13.14 27.38
N PRO A 78 4.44 -12.05 27.75
CA PRO A 78 4.66 -10.89 26.88
C PRO A 78 5.55 -11.19 25.67
N LYS A 79 6.19 -12.34 25.64
CA LYS A 79 7.02 -12.81 24.51
C LYS A 79 6.64 -14.25 24.16
N ALA A 80 6.46 -14.49 22.88
CA ALA A 80 6.24 -15.83 22.37
C ALA A 80 7.45 -16.73 22.68
N SER A 81 7.19 -18.02 23.03
CA SER A 81 8.26 -18.99 23.20
C SER A 81 9.00 -19.20 21.87
N PHE A 82 10.26 -19.68 21.93
CA PHE A 82 11.05 -19.97 20.71
C PHE A 82 10.28 -20.86 19.73
N TRP A 83 9.60 -21.89 20.21
CA TRP A 83 8.80 -22.79 19.37
C TRP A 83 7.56 -22.12 18.77
N ALA A 84 6.91 -21.22 19.49
CA ALA A 84 5.79 -20.44 18.97
C ALA A 84 6.26 -19.47 17.88
N SER A 85 7.39 -18.80 18.10
CA SER A 85 8.00 -17.91 17.10
C SER A 85 8.45 -18.67 15.84
N LEU A 86 9.04 -19.86 16.00
CA LEU A 86 9.45 -20.72 14.89
C LEU A 86 8.23 -21.20 14.09
N LYS A 87 7.17 -21.66 14.77
CA LYS A 87 5.92 -22.08 14.12
C LYS A 87 5.28 -20.92 13.36
N HIS A 88 5.24 -19.74 13.94
CA HIS A 88 4.74 -18.53 13.28
C HIS A 88 5.58 -18.17 12.06
N PHE A 89 6.90 -18.18 12.17
CA PHE A 89 7.81 -17.90 11.06
C PHE A 89 7.60 -18.88 9.88
N VAL A 90 7.56 -20.19 10.16
CA VAL A 90 7.30 -21.21 9.13
C VAL A 90 5.89 -21.06 8.55
N GLY A 91 4.89 -20.80 9.41
CA GLY A 91 3.52 -20.55 8.93
C GLY A 91 3.43 -19.32 8.04
N SER A 92 4.03 -18.20 8.43
CA SER A 92 4.07 -16.97 7.63
C SER A 92 4.85 -17.16 6.32
N PHE A 93 5.93 -17.95 6.35
CA PHE A 93 6.69 -18.29 5.14
C PHE A 93 5.83 -19.09 4.16
N ILE A 94 5.10 -20.10 4.63
CA ILE A 94 4.17 -20.87 3.78
C ILE A 94 3.03 -19.99 3.29
N ALA A 95 2.41 -19.21 4.17
CA ALA A 95 1.33 -18.29 3.82
C ALA A 95 1.75 -17.26 2.75
N SER A 96 3.01 -16.83 2.75
CA SER A 96 3.52 -15.92 1.71
C SER A 96 3.51 -16.49 0.28
N PHE A 97 3.36 -17.80 0.13
CA PHE A 97 3.22 -18.47 -1.17
C PHE A 97 1.79 -18.88 -1.49
N THR A 98 0.91 -18.94 -0.50
CA THR A 98 -0.46 -19.46 -0.65
C THR A 98 -1.53 -18.37 -0.50
N GLU A 99 -1.20 -17.28 0.19
CA GLU A 99 -2.15 -16.20 0.44
C GLU A 99 -1.92 -15.03 -0.50
N ASP A 100 -2.97 -14.57 -1.17
CA ASP A 100 -2.94 -13.36 -1.98
C ASP A 100 -3.20 -12.13 -1.11
N TYR A 101 -2.13 -11.46 -0.68
CA TYR A 101 -2.19 -10.23 0.12
C TYR A 101 -2.68 -9.00 -0.66
N ASN A 102 -2.89 -9.11 -1.97
CA ASN A 102 -3.39 -8.02 -2.81
C ASN A 102 -4.91 -7.98 -2.85
N SER A 103 -5.59 -9.08 -2.51
CA SER A 103 -7.04 -9.11 -2.45
C SER A 103 -7.57 -8.28 -1.28
N ILE A 104 -8.71 -7.63 -1.48
CA ILE A 104 -9.38 -6.83 -0.45
C ILE A 104 -10.74 -7.46 -0.14
N GLY A 105 -10.82 -8.09 1.03
CA GLY A 105 -11.93 -8.89 1.48
C GLY A 105 -11.82 -10.36 1.05
N ASP A 106 -12.84 -11.15 1.37
CA ASP A 106 -12.88 -12.57 1.03
C ASP A 106 -13.04 -12.76 -0.48
N GLU A 107 -12.20 -13.60 -1.06
CA GLU A 107 -12.35 -14.03 -2.46
C GLU A 107 -13.51 -15.00 -2.59
N VAL A 108 -14.35 -14.73 -3.58
CA VAL A 108 -15.45 -15.63 -3.93
C VAL A 108 -14.98 -16.51 -5.08
N GLU A 109 -14.67 -17.77 -4.79
CA GLU A 109 -14.42 -18.79 -5.81
C GLU A 109 -15.73 -19.14 -6.51
N SER A 110 -16.13 -18.35 -7.50
CA SER A 110 -17.25 -18.60 -8.37
C SER A 110 -16.82 -18.45 -9.82
N LYS A 111 -17.32 -19.33 -10.69
CA LYS A 111 -17.08 -19.22 -12.15
C LYS A 111 -17.70 -17.96 -12.78
N GLU A 112 -18.59 -17.30 -12.06
CA GLU A 112 -19.29 -16.09 -12.50
C GLU A 112 -18.76 -14.83 -11.80
N SER A 113 -17.68 -14.91 -11.03
CA SER A 113 -17.08 -13.74 -10.38
C SER A 113 -16.25 -12.92 -11.37
N ILE A 114 -16.30 -11.60 -11.23
CA ILE A 114 -15.49 -10.64 -12.00
C ILE A 114 -14.23 -10.29 -11.20
N SER A 115 -13.07 -10.42 -11.82
CA SER A 115 -11.79 -9.97 -11.24
C SER A 115 -11.56 -8.51 -11.61
N VAL A 116 -11.43 -7.66 -10.60
CA VAL A 116 -11.18 -6.22 -10.75
C VAL A 116 -9.87 -5.86 -10.05
N TRP A 117 -8.94 -5.28 -10.81
CA TRP A 117 -7.72 -4.72 -10.24
C TRP A 117 -7.81 -3.21 -10.18
N MET A 118 -7.29 -2.63 -9.11
CA MET A 118 -7.25 -1.18 -8.92
C MET A 118 -5.87 -0.72 -8.52
N ASN A 119 -5.37 0.31 -9.24
CA ASN A 119 -4.14 1.02 -8.87
C ASN A 119 -4.50 2.34 -8.19
N SER A 120 -4.59 2.31 -6.85
CA SER A 120 -4.96 3.47 -6.05
C SER A 120 -4.48 3.32 -4.60
N GLY A 121 -4.81 4.26 -3.73
CA GLY A 121 -4.60 4.12 -2.28
C GLY A 121 -5.55 3.07 -1.68
N ARG A 122 -5.11 2.42 -0.61
CA ARG A 122 -5.89 1.34 0.04
C ARG A 122 -7.26 1.81 0.55
N ASP A 123 -7.34 3.03 1.04
CA ASP A 123 -8.56 3.70 1.48
C ASP A 123 -9.57 3.85 0.34
N GLN A 124 -9.12 4.23 -0.85
CA GLN A 124 -9.98 4.36 -2.04
C GLN A 124 -10.47 3.00 -2.53
N VAL A 125 -9.61 1.98 -2.47
CA VAL A 125 -10.00 0.61 -2.84
C VAL A 125 -11.04 0.06 -1.86
N GLN A 126 -10.92 0.38 -0.56
CA GLN A 126 -11.92 -0.01 0.43
C GLN A 126 -13.29 0.63 0.15
N ILE A 127 -13.31 1.92 -0.17
CA ILE A 127 -14.56 2.62 -0.55
C ILE A 127 -15.21 1.95 -1.78
N LEU A 128 -14.40 1.61 -2.79
CA LEU A 128 -14.91 0.90 -3.96
C LEU A 128 -15.45 -0.49 -3.60
N LYS A 129 -14.77 -1.21 -2.68
CA LYS A 129 -15.23 -2.51 -2.19
C LYS A 129 -16.61 -2.40 -1.53
N ASP A 130 -16.78 -1.40 -0.69
CA ASP A 130 -18.06 -1.14 -0.01
C ASP A 130 -19.18 -0.85 -1.04
N MET A 131 -18.92 0.01 -2.03
CA MET A 131 -19.86 0.28 -3.12
C MET A 131 -20.18 -0.96 -3.96
N ILE A 132 -19.21 -1.81 -4.25
CA ILE A 132 -19.41 -3.07 -4.97
C ILE A 132 -20.31 -3.99 -4.15
N THR A 133 -20.02 -4.13 -2.86
CA THR A 133 -20.76 -5.04 -1.97
C THR A 133 -22.19 -4.57 -1.74
N ASP A 134 -22.37 -3.28 -1.44
CA ASP A 134 -23.64 -2.72 -1.04
C ASP A 134 -24.58 -2.40 -2.21
N GLU A 135 -23.99 -2.11 -3.38
CA GLU A 135 -24.81 -1.70 -4.53
C GLU A 135 -24.72 -2.65 -5.71
N PHE A 136 -23.49 -2.88 -6.26
CA PHE A 136 -23.34 -3.61 -7.50
C PHE A 136 -23.74 -5.08 -7.35
N THR A 137 -23.15 -5.78 -6.38
CA THR A 137 -23.43 -7.20 -6.14
C THR A 137 -24.90 -7.42 -5.74
N VAL A 138 -25.48 -6.53 -4.94
CA VAL A 138 -26.90 -6.60 -4.56
C VAL A 138 -27.82 -6.44 -5.77
N LYS A 139 -27.50 -5.52 -6.68
CA LYS A 139 -28.32 -5.23 -7.87
C LYS A 139 -28.17 -6.26 -8.99
N THR A 140 -26.96 -6.80 -9.17
CA THR A 140 -26.63 -7.67 -10.31
C THR A 140 -26.57 -9.15 -9.96
N GLY A 141 -26.34 -9.48 -8.68
CA GLY A 141 -26.03 -10.84 -8.25
C GLY A 141 -24.63 -11.32 -8.62
N ILE A 142 -23.79 -10.47 -9.25
CA ILE A 142 -22.46 -10.83 -9.73
C ILE A 142 -21.42 -10.55 -8.65
N PRO A 143 -20.69 -11.56 -8.14
CA PRO A 143 -19.59 -11.36 -7.21
C PRO A 143 -18.41 -10.68 -7.88
N VAL A 144 -17.69 -9.83 -7.14
CA VAL A 144 -16.51 -9.12 -7.63
C VAL A 144 -15.34 -9.34 -6.68
N ASN A 145 -14.25 -9.87 -7.21
CA ASN A 145 -12.96 -10.02 -6.53
C ASN A 145 -12.11 -8.79 -6.83
N LEU A 146 -11.94 -7.93 -5.82
CA LEU A 146 -11.20 -6.67 -5.93
C LEU A 146 -9.80 -6.81 -5.34
N SER A 147 -8.78 -6.53 -6.17
CA SER A 147 -7.37 -6.60 -5.77
C SER A 147 -6.67 -5.27 -5.97
N LEU A 148 -5.81 -4.89 -5.01
CA LEU A 148 -4.94 -3.73 -5.10
C LEU A 148 -3.65 -4.11 -5.83
N VAL A 149 -3.47 -3.65 -7.07
CA VAL A 149 -2.30 -3.98 -7.89
C VAL A 149 -1.63 -2.70 -8.37
N GLN A 150 -0.44 -2.42 -7.86
CA GLN A 150 0.33 -1.22 -8.19
C GLN A 150 1.34 -1.42 -9.32
N THR A 151 1.86 -2.63 -9.47
CA THR A 151 2.91 -2.98 -10.44
C THR A 151 2.66 -4.35 -11.06
N GLY A 152 3.32 -4.65 -12.19
CA GLY A 152 3.28 -5.98 -12.82
C GLY A 152 1.99 -6.29 -13.61
N PHE A 153 1.06 -5.34 -13.72
CA PHE A 153 -0.22 -5.58 -14.40
C PHE A 153 -0.06 -5.81 -15.91
N VAL A 154 0.90 -5.15 -16.57
CA VAL A 154 1.14 -5.31 -18.01
C VAL A 154 1.63 -6.73 -18.30
N GLU A 155 2.60 -7.18 -17.52
CA GLU A 155 3.20 -8.51 -17.64
C GLU A 155 2.15 -9.60 -17.37
N ALA A 156 1.36 -9.44 -16.32
CA ALA A 156 0.28 -10.37 -15.98
C ALA A 156 -0.79 -10.42 -17.08
N THR A 157 -1.23 -9.27 -17.61
CA THR A 157 -2.21 -9.19 -18.68
C THR A 157 -1.68 -9.86 -19.95
N LEU A 158 -0.44 -9.63 -20.33
CA LEU A 158 0.19 -10.26 -21.50
C LEU A 158 0.44 -11.75 -21.31
N ALA A 159 0.60 -12.21 -20.07
CA ALA A 159 0.69 -13.62 -19.73
C ALA A 159 -0.69 -14.34 -19.66
N GLY A 160 -1.79 -13.63 -19.88
CA GLY A 160 -3.16 -14.18 -19.78
C GLY A 160 -3.67 -14.36 -18.36
N ALA A 161 -3.00 -13.74 -17.37
CA ALA A 161 -3.36 -13.75 -15.94
C ALA A 161 -3.83 -12.35 -15.48
N GLY A 162 -4.24 -11.50 -16.41
CA GLY A 162 -4.79 -10.17 -16.09
C GLY A 162 -6.23 -10.24 -15.58
N PRO A 163 -6.74 -9.11 -15.03
CA PRO A 163 -8.11 -9.00 -14.54
C PRO A 163 -9.12 -8.84 -15.69
N ASP A 164 -10.39 -9.03 -15.39
CA ASP A 164 -11.48 -8.67 -16.33
C ASP A 164 -11.60 -7.16 -16.49
N VAL A 165 -11.37 -6.41 -15.39
CA VAL A 165 -11.41 -4.95 -15.38
C VAL A 165 -10.22 -4.38 -14.61
N PHE A 166 -9.59 -3.34 -15.14
CA PHE A 166 -8.54 -2.58 -14.45
C PHE A 166 -8.96 -1.11 -14.24
N ILE A 167 -8.90 -0.63 -13.01
CA ILE A 167 -9.22 0.74 -12.63
C ILE A 167 -7.94 1.50 -12.24
N GLY A 168 -7.77 2.72 -12.78
CA GLY A 168 -6.59 3.55 -12.48
C GLY A 168 -5.36 3.20 -13.31
N ILE A 169 -5.55 2.62 -14.49
CA ILE A 169 -4.45 2.35 -15.42
C ILE A 169 -3.82 3.68 -15.91
N PRO A 170 -2.47 3.79 -15.97
CA PRO A 170 -1.81 4.99 -16.49
C PRO A 170 -2.21 5.32 -17.92
N ARG A 171 -2.40 6.60 -18.23
CA ARG A 171 -3.01 7.14 -19.47
C ARG A 171 -2.48 6.54 -20.79
N GLY A 172 -1.20 6.23 -20.90
CA GLY A 172 -0.62 5.68 -22.14
C GLY A 172 -0.77 4.15 -22.28
N GLN A 173 -1.14 3.45 -21.23
CA GLN A 173 -1.18 1.99 -21.23
C GLN A 173 -2.37 1.39 -21.97
N PRO A 174 -3.59 1.96 -21.97
CA PRO A 174 -4.71 1.39 -22.70
C PRO A 174 -4.41 1.20 -24.20
N VAL A 175 -3.83 2.21 -24.86
CA VAL A 175 -3.46 2.11 -26.28
C VAL A 175 -2.33 1.09 -26.49
N ASN A 176 -1.33 1.06 -25.60
CA ASN A 176 -0.25 0.09 -25.68
C ASN A 176 -0.76 -1.35 -25.58
N LEU A 177 -1.67 -1.63 -24.67
CA LEU A 177 -2.29 -2.96 -24.50
C LEU A 177 -3.25 -3.28 -25.65
N ALA A 178 -4.00 -2.28 -26.15
CA ALA A 178 -4.87 -2.44 -27.33
C ALA A 178 -4.07 -2.83 -28.59
N CYS A 179 -2.92 -2.19 -28.84
CA CYS A 179 -2.04 -2.54 -29.95
C CYS A 179 -1.55 -3.99 -29.89
N ARG A 180 -1.53 -4.59 -28.71
CA ARG A 180 -1.13 -5.99 -28.47
C ARG A 180 -2.32 -6.94 -28.42
N GLY A 181 -3.55 -6.46 -28.64
CA GLY A 181 -4.77 -7.27 -28.58
C GLY A 181 -5.16 -7.73 -27.18
N ALA A 182 -4.66 -7.06 -26.14
CA ALA A 182 -4.88 -7.43 -24.74
C ALA A 182 -6.09 -6.75 -24.10
N LEU A 183 -6.78 -5.87 -24.82
CA LEU A 183 -8.00 -5.17 -24.35
C LEU A 183 -9.15 -5.35 -25.31
N ALA A 184 -10.36 -5.42 -24.77
CA ALA A 184 -11.60 -5.41 -25.56
C ALA A 184 -11.93 -3.98 -26.03
N ASP A 185 -12.50 -3.86 -27.24
CA ASP A 185 -13.05 -2.62 -27.74
C ASP A 185 -14.38 -2.30 -27.04
N LEU A 186 -14.39 -1.22 -26.27
CA LEU A 186 -15.56 -0.79 -25.51
C LEU A 186 -16.65 -0.17 -26.40
N SER A 187 -16.30 0.32 -27.59
CA SER A 187 -17.26 0.97 -28.50
C SER A 187 -18.35 0.01 -29.02
N GLY A 188 -18.11 -1.31 -28.93
CA GLY A 188 -19.05 -2.35 -29.31
C GLY A 188 -20.12 -2.66 -28.25
N PHE A 189 -20.02 -2.15 -27.03
CA PHE A 189 -21.02 -2.40 -25.99
C PHE A 189 -22.23 -1.47 -26.12
N ASP A 190 -23.43 -1.99 -25.97
CA ASP A 190 -24.68 -1.21 -26.11
C ASP A 190 -24.75 0.00 -25.18
N THR A 191 -24.23 -0.10 -23.97
CA THR A 191 -24.23 0.94 -22.95
C THR A 191 -23.09 1.97 -23.12
N TYR A 192 -22.17 1.75 -24.05
CA TYR A 192 -20.99 2.62 -24.24
C TYR A 192 -21.37 4.09 -24.46
N LYS A 193 -22.34 4.35 -25.33
CA LYS A 193 -22.80 5.71 -25.66
C LYS A 193 -23.38 6.43 -24.47
N ASP A 194 -24.16 5.74 -23.65
CA ASP A 194 -24.79 6.31 -22.44
C ASP A 194 -23.74 6.64 -21.37
N VAL A 195 -22.70 5.81 -21.26
CA VAL A 195 -21.57 6.09 -20.36
C VAL A 195 -20.76 7.29 -20.86
N MET A 196 -20.44 7.34 -22.16
CA MET A 196 -19.63 8.42 -22.73
C MET A 196 -20.35 9.76 -22.78
N ALA A 197 -21.68 9.79 -22.81
CA ALA A 197 -22.47 11.02 -22.73
C ALA A 197 -22.27 11.81 -21.40
N ARG A 198 -21.64 11.17 -20.40
CA ARG A 198 -21.28 11.82 -19.11
C ARG A 198 -19.95 12.58 -19.17
N PHE A 199 -19.19 12.42 -20.24
CA PHE A 199 -17.86 12.99 -20.43
C PHE A 199 -17.88 14.01 -21.58
N SER A 200 -16.82 14.81 -21.69
CA SER A 200 -16.63 15.67 -22.85
C SER A 200 -16.35 14.83 -24.11
N ASP A 201 -16.71 15.34 -25.29
CA ASP A 201 -16.52 14.65 -26.57
C ASP A 201 -15.07 14.23 -26.84
N THR A 202 -14.11 14.95 -26.27
CA THR A 202 -12.67 14.67 -26.41
C THR A 202 -12.10 13.71 -25.38
N ALA A 203 -12.89 13.30 -24.38
CA ALA A 203 -12.40 12.49 -23.26
C ALA A 203 -11.87 11.10 -23.68
N ALA A 204 -12.44 10.51 -24.73
CA ALA A 204 -12.02 9.22 -25.26
C ALA A 204 -10.78 9.27 -26.17
N VAL A 205 -10.39 10.45 -26.66
CA VAL A 205 -9.29 10.60 -27.65
C VAL A 205 -8.00 9.90 -27.20
N PRO A 206 -7.52 10.03 -25.95
CA PRO A 206 -6.30 9.37 -25.50
C PRO A 206 -6.37 7.83 -25.44
N TYR A 207 -7.56 7.28 -25.56
CA TYR A 207 -7.85 5.83 -25.40
C TYR A 207 -8.34 5.20 -26.71
N THR A 208 -8.29 5.95 -27.82
CA THR A 208 -8.74 5.50 -29.12
C THR A 208 -7.59 4.96 -29.95
N PHE A 209 -7.78 3.79 -30.54
CA PHE A 209 -6.83 3.17 -31.48
C PHE A 209 -7.60 2.39 -32.55
N ASN A 210 -7.24 2.56 -33.85
CA ASN A 210 -7.89 1.88 -34.98
C ASN A 210 -9.42 1.94 -34.95
N ASN A 211 -10.00 3.11 -34.67
CA ASN A 211 -11.43 3.36 -34.52
C ASN A 211 -12.12 2.66 -33.34
N GLY A 212 -11.42 1.88 -32.53
CA GLY A 212 -11.92 1.32 -31.28
C GLY A 212 -11.56 2.19 -30.07
N VAL A 213 -12.29 2.05 -28.98
CA VAL A 213 -12.05 2.74 -27.70
C VAL A 213 -11.79 1.69 -26.64
N TYR A 214 -10.65 1.80 -25.93
CA TYR A 214 -10.12 0.75 -25.06
C TYR A 214 -10.06 1.12 -23.58
N ALA A 215 -10.51 2.33 -23.23
CA ALA A 215 -10.71 2.72 -21.83
C ALA A 215 -11.69 3.88 -21.71
N VAL A 216 -12.24 4.05 -20.51
CA VAL A 216 -13.06 5.18 -20.10
C VAL A 216 -12.27 6.01 -19.09
N PRO A 217 -12.23 7.34 -19.18
CA PRO A 217 -11.52 8.18 -18.22
C PRO A 217 -12.20 8.10 -16.84
N ASN A 218 -11.42 7.90 -15.79
CA ASN A 218 -11.87 8.02 -14.40
C ASN A 218 -11.56 9.41 -13.82
N THR A 219 -10.60 10.12 -14.43
CA THR A 219 -10.21 11.48 -14.04
C THR A 219 -9.94 12.30 -15.29
N GLN A 220 -10.25 13.59 -15.23
CA GLN A 220 -9.88 14.56 -16.28
C GLN A 220 -8.93 15.60 -15.68
N THR A 221 -7.78 15.78 -16.32
CA THR A 221 -6.81 16.82 -15.94
C THR A 221 -6.91 17.94 -16.98
N PHE A 222 -7.19 19.15 -16.53
CA PHE A 222 -7.21 20.36 -17.34
C PHE A 222 -5.90 21.12 -17.10
N PHE A 223 -5.29 21.62 -18.18
CA PHE A 223 -4.11 22.48 -18.14
C PHE A 223 -4.52 23.90 -18.55
#